data_936edcfeee9c225fca2eef3fa03bce4a
#
_entry.id   936edcfeee9c225fca2eef3fa03bce4a
#
_cell.length_a   1.000
_cell.length_b   1.000
_cell.length_c   1.000
_cell.angle_alpha   90.00
_cell.angle_beta   90.00
_cell.angle_gamma   90.00
#
_symmetry.space_group_name_H-M   'P 1'
#
loop_
_entity.id
_entity.type
_entity.pdbx_description
1 polymer ?
#
loop_
_entity_poly.entity_id
_entity_poly.type
_entity_poly.pdbx_seq_one_letter_code
_entity_poly.pdbx_strand_id
1 'polypeptide(L)'
;MIGISLGSLNTCVGVVKGSNVDIILTDTSQRCLPTLVAFNERERSFADQANFTIKSNFANTIKYPTRFLGQTGDWPFLNEERKYSLCQPIISENGEILFEAEYKGSKDHYKPEAVMGVFFDKLKQNWIKKGYNTKDVVVSVPDYFLAHERQALVDAIKIADLNCTSVINESSAISINYGLFRRNQYDEKTPKIVAFVDMGESKTSVFFTSFTKNNHRVISVTTDRFCGARDIDYILMEHYGGKFKQKYGCDPLKSTKCKLRLLETIAKVRKILTGNRDTNLTIDSLMEDEDMNYTVSREEFENLSAPIITRFRETLSRALVEAKLKPSDISSVEMVGDAVRIPIMQQVVKEAYGLELSKTLSPDECVARGSALYVNK
;
A
#
# COMPACT_ATOMS: atom_id res chain seq x y z
N MET A 1 8.16 -12.18 -18.63
CA MET A 1 7.55 -10.88 -18.26
C MET A 1 7.45 -10.81 -16.73
N ILE A 2 7.94 -9.76 -16.14
CA ILE A 2 7.84 -9.46 -14.70
C ILE A 2 6.69 -8.47 -14.48
N GLY A 3 5.78 -8.79 -13.57
CA GLY A 3 4.72 -7.89 -13.13
C GLY A 3 5.02 -7.39 -11.72
N ILE A 4 4.99 -6.08 -11.50
CA ILE A 4 5.29 -5.45 -10.23
C ILE A 4 4.04 -4.76 -9.70
N SER A 5 3.59 -5.17 -8.51
CA SER A 5 2.62 -4.42 -7.70
C SER A 5 3.38 -3.47 -6.80
N LEU A 6 3.37 -2.19 -7.13
CA LEU A 6 4.10 -1.15 -6.41
C LEU A 6 3.21 -0.50 -5.34
N GLY A 7 3.07 -1.15 -4.19
CA GLY A 7 2.32 -0.60 -3.07
C GLY A 7 3.11 0.45 -2.27
N SER A 8 2.40 1.27 -1.49
CA SER A 8 3.04 2.26 -0.62
C SER A 8 3.80 1.62 0.55
N LEU A 9 3.29 0.54 1.13
CA LEU A 9 3.95 -0.20 2.22
C LEU A 9 4.75 -1.38 1.71
N ASN A 10 4.18 -2.19 0.80
CA ASN A 10 4.77 -3.42 0.32
C ASN A 10 4.73 -3.48 -1.21
N THR A 11 5.77 -4.05 -1.79
CA THR A 11 5.88 -4.37 -3.21
C THR A 11 5.89 -5.88 -3.40
N CYS A 12 5.14 -6.38 -4.37
CA CYS A 12 5.07 -7.78 -4.72
C CYS A 12 5.47 -7.97 -6.19
N VAL A 13 6.22 -9.03 -6.51
CA VAL A 13 6.73 -9.28 -7.87
C VAL A 13 6.22 -10.62 -8.37
N GLY A 14 5.49 -10.59 -9.48
CA GLY A 14 5.00 -11.77 -10.19
C GLY A 14 5.79 -12.07 -11.45
N VAL A 15 5.86 -13.33 -11.82
CA VAL A 15 6.48 -13.78 -13.08
C VAL A 15 5.61 -14.82 -13.77
N VAL A 16 5.43 -14.71 -15.07
CA VAL A 16 4.71 -15.72 -15.86
C VAL A 16 5.58 -16.98 -16.00
N LYS A 17 5.02 -18.12 -15.63
CA LYS A 17 5.65 -19.44 -15.73
C LYS A 17 4.66 -20.43 -16.35
N GLY A 18 4.84 -20.74 -17.62
CA GLY A 18 3.87 -21.53 -18.38
C GLY A 18 2.51 -20.83 -18.45
N SER A 19 1.45 -21.50 -17.99
CA SER A 19 0.08 -20.96 -17.94
C SER A 19 -0.26 -20.24 -16.62
N ASN A 20 0.66 -20.22 -15.65
CA ASN A 20 0.45 -19.65 -14.31
C ASN A 20 1.35 -18.44 -14.05
N VAL A 21 1.07 -17.75 -12.97
CA VAL A 21 1.94 -16.70 -12.45
C VAL A 21 2.46 -17.13 -11.08
N ASP A 22 3.78 -17.19 -10.94
CA ASP A 22 4.45 -17.40 -9.67
C ASP A 22 4.81 -16.05 -9.03
N ILE A 23 4.83 -15.99 -7.71
CA ILE A 23 5.36 -14.84 -6.97
C ILE A 23 6.83 -15.08 -6.66
N ILE A 24 7.66 -14.11 -7.00
CA ILE A 24 9.09 -14.14 -6.71
C ILE A 24 9.29 -13.82 -5.23
N LEU A 25 9.68 -14.83 -4.47
CA LEU A 25 9.91 -14.68 -3.04
C LEU A 25 11.15 -13.82 -2.76
N THR A 26 11.17 -13.14 -1.64
CA THR A 26 12.35 -12.44 -1.11
C THR A 26 13.44 -13.44 -0.66
N ASP A 27 14.62 -12.95 -0.29
CA ASP A 27 15.66 -13.78 0.31
C ASP A 27 15.25 -14.35 1.69
N THR A 28 14.28 -13.72 2.36
CA THR A 28 13.63 -14.19 3.59
C THR A 28 12.40 -15.05 3.36
N SER A 29 12.18 -15.50 2.12
CA SER A 29 11.02 -16.33 1.71
C SER A 29 9.65 -15.64 1.89
N GLN A 30 9.62 -14.30 1.96
CA GLN A 30 8.37 -13.54 1.98
C GLN A 30 7.85 -13.31 0.56
N ARG A 31 6.53 -13.21 0.42
CA ARG A 31 5.85 -12.99 -0.88
C ARG A 31 5.88 -11.54 -1.33
N CYS A 32 5.90 -10.62 -0.39
CA CYS A 32 6.03 -9.19 -0.62
C CYS A 32 7.16 -8.64 0.24
N LEU A 33 7.73 -7.54 -0.17
CA LEU A 33 8.82 -6.87 0.51
C LEU A 33 8.45 -5.42 0.85
N PRO A 34 8.92 -4.89 1.98
CA PRO A 34 8.66 -3.51 2.34
C PRO A 34 9.18 -2.52 1.28
N THR A 35 8.32 -1.56 0.89
CA THR A 35 8.68 -0.50 -0.07
C THR A 35 9.37 0.64 0.68
N LEU A 36 10.63 0.45 1.03
CA LEU A 36 11.45 1.45 1.70
C LEU A 36 12.93 1.31 1.35
N VAL A 37 13.64 2.42 1.45
CA VAL A 37 15.08 2.52 1.19
C VAL A 37 15.72 3.27 2.36
N ALA A 38 16.85 2.76 2.85
CA ALA A 38 17.64 3.41 3.86
C ALA A 38 19.09 3.60 3.40
N PHE A 39 19.66 4.73 3.78
CA PHE A 39 21.05 5.06 3.52
C PHE A 39 21.84 4.96 4.83
N ASN A 40 23.08 4.51 4.75
CA ASN A 40 24.01 4.46 5.89
C ASN A 40 25.45 4.66 5.43
N GLU A 41 26.39 4.66 6.37
CA GLU A 41 27.81 4.91 6.07
C GLU A 41 28.44 3.92 5.08
N ARG A 42 27.88 2.70 4.95
CA ARG A 42 28.49 1.63 4.15
C ARG A 42 27.73 1.33 2.89
N GLU A 43 26.42 1.31 2.98
CA GLU A 43 25.57 0.80 1.89
C GLU A 43 24.20 1.50 1.84
N ARG A 44 23.52 1.29 0.73
CA ARG A 44 22.09 1.56 0.58
C ARG A 44 21.35 0.26 0.83
N SER A 45 20.62 0.20 1.92
CA SER A 45 19.78 -0.94 2.26
C SER A 45 18.33 -0.72 1.82
N PHE A 46 17.58 -1.80 1.62
CA PHE A 46 16.21 -1.75 1.15
C PHE A 46 15.38 -2.87 1.78
N ALA A 47 14.07 -2.76 1.68
CA ALA A 47 13.12 -3.77 2.13
C ALA A 47 13.42 -4.25 3.58
N ASP A 48 13.56 -5.57 3.78
CA ASP A 48 13.78 -6.16 5.11
C ASP A 48 15.03 -5.61 5.80
N GLN A 49 16.14 -5.44 5.06
CA GLN A 49 17.40 -4.89 5.64
C GLN A 49 17.20 -3.47 6.16
N ALA A 50 16.53 -2.60 5.37
CA ALA A 50 16.20 -1.25 5.80
C ALA A 50 15.21 -1.25 6.97
N ASN A 51 14.25 -2.18 6.98
CA ASN A 51 13.27 -2.31 8.05
C ASN A 51 13.89 -2.77 9.38
N PHE A 52 14.94 -3.60 9.36
CA PHE A 52 15.67 -3.98 10.57
C PHE A 52 16.32 -2.79 11.27
N THR A 53 16.84 -1.84 10.52
CA THR A 53 17.54 -0.67 11.05
C THR A 53 16.66 0.55 11.25
N ILE A 54 15.39 0.50 10.88
CA ILE A 54 14.49 1.65 10.85
C ILE A 54 14.40 2.42 12.18
N LYS A 55 14.48 1.73 13.31
CA LYS A 55 14.39 2.33 14.65
C LYS A 55 15.67 3.08 15.08
N SER A 56 16.82 2.73 14.51
CA SER A 56 18.11 3.39 14.77
C SER A 56 18.55 4.33 13.66
N ASN A 57 18.02 4.14 12.43
CA ASN A 57 18.39 4.90 11.25
C ASN A 57 17.18 5.58 10.57
N PHE A 58 16.17 5.96 11.35
CA PHE A 58 14.93 6.53 10.82
C PHE A 58 15.14 7.82 10.02
N ALA A 59 16.11 8.67 10.41
CA ALA A 59 16.39 9.93 9.73
C ALA A 59 16.90 9.73 8.29
N ASN A 60 17.55 8.61 8.01
CA ASN A 60 18.06 8.23 6.69
C ASN A 60 17.21 7.13 6.02
N THR A 61 16.02 6.85 6.56
CA THR A 61 15.10 5.83 6.02
C THR A 61 13.90 6.51 5.35
N ILE A 62 13.79 6.32 4.05
CA ILE A 62 12.71 6.89 3.24
C ILE A 62 11.61 5.84 3.15
N LYS A 63 10.53 6.08 3.90
CA LYS A 63 9.32 5.29 3.92
C LYS A 63 8.27 5.95 3.02
N TYR A 64 7.46 5.15 2.33
CA TYR A 64 6.45 5.60 1.38
C TYR A 64 6.98 6.43 0.19
N PRO A 65 8.15 6.10 -0.41
CA PRO A 65 8.72 6.91 -1.49
C PRO A 65 7.80 7.05 -2.71
N THR A 66 6.94 6.06 -2.95
CA THR A 66 5.96 6.04 -4.05
C THR A 66 4.95 7.18 -3.98
N ARG A 67 4.71 7.73 -2.77
CA ARG A 67 3.74 8.81 -2.55
C ARG A 67 4.25 10.18 -3.03
N PHE A 68 5.56 10.28 -3.23
CA PHE A 68 6.23 11.53 -3.63
C PHE A 68 6.68 11.52 -5.09
N LEU A 69 6.50 10.41 -5.82
CA LEU A 69 6.90 10.33 -7.24
C LEU A 69 6.22 11.40 -8.08
N GLY A 70 7.02 12.19 -8.80
CA GLY A 70 6.55 13.25 -9.68
C GLY A 70 5.90 14.44 -8.98
N GLN A 71 5.92 14.51 -7.65
CA GLN A 71 5.32 15.60 -6.90
C GLN A 71 6.32 16.76 -6.73
N THR A 72 5.77 17.97 -6.56
CA THR A 72 6.51 19.22 -6.36
C THR A 72 6.14 19.86 -5.02
N GLY A 73 6.87 20.90 -4.61
CA GLY A 73 6.68 21.56 -3.32
C GLY A 73 5.31 22.24 -3.14
N ASP A 74 4.61 22.51 -4.23
CA ASP A 74 3.24 23.06 -4.25
C ASP A 74 2.14 21.97 -4.22
N TRP A 75 2.54 20.70 -4.13
CA TRP A 75 1.58 19.59 -4.05
C TRP A 75 0.65 19.76 -2.84
N PRO A 76 -0.68 19.83 -3.05
CA PRO A 76 -1.64 20.16 -1.98
C PRO A 76 -1.62 19.20 -0.78
N PHE A 77 -1.18 17.97 -1.01
CA PHE A 77 -1.16 16.92 0.02
C PHE A 77 0.22 16.72 0.68
N LEU A 78 1.20 17.56 0.36
CA LEU A 78 2.56 17.41 0.88
C LEU A 78 2.62 17.42 2.42
N ASN A 79 1.89 18.34 3.05
CA ASN A 79 1.87 18.44 4.52
C ASN A 79 1.17 17.25 5.16
N GLU A 80 0.18 16.66 4.49
CA GLU A 80 -0.48 15.44 4.96
C GLU A 80 0.48 14.24 4.90
N GLU A 81 1.17 14.05 3.77
CA GLU A 81 2.14 12.95 3.61
C GLU A 81 3.37 13.09 4.53
N ARG A 82 3.80 14.30 4.84
CA ARG A 82 4.90 14.56 5.81
C ARG A 82 4.65 13.93 7.18
N LYS A 83 3.40 13.81 7.61
CA LYS A 83 3.05 13.18 8.91
C LYS A 83 3.52 11.72 8.98
N TYR A 84 3.54 11.02 7.85
CA TYR A 84 3.91 9.61 7.74
C TYR A 84 5.38 9.38 7.38
N SER A 85 6.10 10.44 7.02
CA SER A 85 7.50 10.36 6.59
C SER A 85 8.46 10.29 7.79
N LEU A 86 9.47 9.45 7.70
CA LEU A 86 10.57 9.35 8.67
C LEU A 86 11.70 10.32 8.30
N CYS A 87 12.33 10.10 7.13
CA CYS A 87 13.15 11.09 6.49
C CYS A 87 12.23 12.18 5.92
N GLN A 88 12.30 13.39 6.48
CA GLN A 88 11.37 14.47 6.10
C GLN A 88 11.72 15.01 4.71
N PRO A 89 10.73 15.11 3.80
CA PRO A 89 10.96 15.73 2.52
C PRO A 89 11.24 17.24 2.68
N ILE A 90 12.25 17.72 1.98
CA ILE A 90 12.60 19.13 1.85
C ILE A 90 12.21 19.64 0.45
N ILE A 91 12.09 20.95 0.30
CA ILE A 91 11.78 21.58 -0.98
C ILE A 91 13.03 22.37 -1.41
N SER A 92 13.52 22.06 -2.62
CA SER A 92 14.63 22.81 -3.22
C SER A 92 14.21 24.21 -3.67
N GLU A 93 15.16 25.07 -4.00
CA GLU A 93 14.92 26.40 -4.57
C GLU A 93 14.09 26.35 -5.86
N ASN A 94 14.19 25.26 -6.62
CA ASN A 94 13.43 25.02 -7.85
C ASN A 94 12.06 24.36 -7.62
N GLY A 95 11.62 24.22 -6.35
CA GLY A 95 10.34 23.62 -6.02
C GLY A 95 10.30 22.08 -6.08
N GLU A 96 11.44 21.42 -6.24
CA GLU A 96 11.51 19.95 -6.26
C GLU A 96 11.45 19.37 -4.84
N ILE A 97 10.77 18.22 -4.68
CA ILE A 97 10.81 17.45 -3.43
C ILE A 97 12.08 16.61 -3.40
N LEU A 98 12.84 16.74 -2.33
CA LEU A 98 14.08 16.01 -2.08
C LEU A 98 14.05 15.35 -0.70
N PHE A 99 14.80 14.28 -0.55
CA PHE A 99 15.11 13.64 0.74
C PHE A 99 16.59 13.86 1.06
N GLU A 100 16.88 14.48 2.20
CA GLU A 100 18.26 14.60 2.70
C GLU A 100 18.60 13.32 3.47
N ALA A 101 19.61 12.58 3.03
CA ALA A 101 20.07 11.39 3.72
C ALA A 101 21.61 11.29 3.71
N GLU A 102 22.16 10.74 4.77
CA GLU A 102 23.59 10.53 4.92
C GLU A 102 24.02 9.21 4.29
N TYR A 103 24.96 9.28 3.36
CA TYR A 103 25.53 8.14 2.68
C TYR A 103 27.05 8.27 2.59
N LYS A 104 27.80 7.27 3.07
CA LYS A 104 29.27 7.24 3.07
C LYS A 104 29.92 8.47 3.72
N GLY A 105 29.30 8.97 4.79
CA GLY A 105 29.82 10.11 5.57
C GLY A 105 29.54 11.48 4.95
N SER A 106 28.74 11.55 3.88
CA SER A 106 28.25 12.81 3.32
C SER A 106 26.74 12.86 3.32
N LYS A 107 26.19 14.04 3.54
CA LYS A 107 24.76 14.30 3.37
C LYS A 107 24.50 14.71 1.93
N ASP A 108 23.61 14.00 1.28
CA ASP A 108 23.20 14.23 -0.09
C ASP A 108 21.67 14.36 -0.21
N HIS A 109 21.23 14.93 -1.33
CA HIS A 109 19.84 15.14 -1.64
C HIS A 109 19.39 14.20 -2.76
N TYR A 110 18.35 13.42 -2.47
CA TYR A 110 17.83 12.40 -3.38
C TYR A 110 16.40 12.74 -3.81
N LYS A 111 16.17 12.78 -5.14
CA LYS A 111 14.81 12.84 -5.69
C LYS A 111 14.08 11.53 -5.42
N PRO A 112 12.73 11.54 -5.28
CA PRO A 112 11.93 10.32 -5.15
C PRO A 112 12.21 9.28 -6.24
N GLU A 113 12.44 9.74 -7.48
CA GLU A 113 12.78 8.89 -8.63
C GLU A 113 14.12 8.17 -8.43
N ALA A 114 15.13 8.84 -7.89
CA ALA A 114 16.42 8.25 -7.60
C ALA A 114 16.32 7.20 -6.47
N VAL A 115 15.55 7.50 -5.43
CA VAL A 115 15.26 6.55 -4.34
C VAL A 115 14.57 5.31 -4.87
N MET A 116 13.55 5.47 -5.72
CA MET A 116 12.86 4.35 -6.34
C MET A 116 13.73 3.61 -7.35
N GLY A 117 14.64 4.29 -8.05
CA GLY A 117 15.63 3.66 -8.91
C GLY A 117 16.53 2.68 -8.17
N VAL A 118 17.00 3.07 -6.96
CA VAL A 118 17.75 2.16 -6.06
C VAL A 118 16.89 0.95 -5.67
N PHE A 119 15.62 1.18 -5.34
CA PHE A 119 14.70 0.11 -4.97
C PHE A 119 14.48 -0.87 -6.12
N PHE A 120 14.21 -0.39 -7.34
CA PHE A 120 14.02 -1.23 -8.52
C PHE A 120 15.28 -2.00 -8.92
N ASP A 121 16.48 -1.41 -8.78
CA ASP A 121 17.73 -2.12 -9.03
C ASP A 121 17.90 -3.31 -8.08
N LYS A 122 17.54 -3.15 -6.82
CA LYS A 122 17.57 -4.25 -5.84
C LYS A 122 16.51 -5.32 -6.12
N LEU A 123 15.31 -4.94 -6.56
CA LEU A 123 14.32 -5.91 -7.04
C LEU A 123 14.87 -6.71 -8.22
N LYS A 124 15.49 -6.04 -9.22
CA LYS A 124 16.14 -6.68 -10.36
C LYS A 124 17.19 -7.69 -9.92
N GLN A 125 18.08 -7.32 -9.00
CA GLN A 125 19.10 -8.24 -8.46
C GLN A 125 18.46 -9.47 -7.81
N ASN A 126 17.35 -9.33 -7.08
CA ASN A 126 16.65 -10.44 -6.44
C ASN A 126 16.11 -11.44 -7.49
N TRP A 127 15.42 -10.99 -8.53
CA TRP A 127 14.87 -11.93 -9.52
C TRP A 127 15.93 -12.52 -10.44
N ILE A 128 17.01 -11.78 -10.78
CA ILE A 128 18.14 -12.33 -11.54
C ILE A 128 18.84 -13.45 -10.74
N LYS A 129 19.09 -13.25 -9.45
CA LYS A 129 19.63 -14.27 -8.54
C LYS A 129 18.79 -15.54 -8.50
N LYS A 130 17.48 -15.43 -8.75
CA LYS A 130 16.54 -16.56 -8.82
C LYS A 130 16.39 -17.15 -10.24
N GLY A 131 17.23 -16.72 -11.19
CA GLY A 131 17.30 -17.26 -12.55
C GLY A 131 16.38 -16.60 -13.57
N TYR A 132 15.74 -15.47 -13.23
CA TYR A 132 14.87 -14.74 -14.16
C TYR A 132 15.66 -13.63 -14.88
N ASN A 133 16.27 -13.94 -16.01
CA ASN A 133 17.08 -13.02 -16.79
C ASN A 133 16.24 -12.16 -17.74
N THR A 134 15.42 -11.25 -17.19
CA THR A 134 14.65 -10.29 -17.99
C THR A 134 14.76 -8.89 -17.39
N LYS A 135 14.76 -7.90 -18.29
CA LYS A 135 14.68 -6.47 -17.91
C LYS A 135 13.29 -5.89 -18.16
N ASP A 136 12.41 -6.63 -18.81
CA ASP A 136 11.08 -6.17 -19.18
C ASP A 136 10.11 -6.29 -18.01
N VAL A 137 9.52 -5.17 -17.63
CA VAL A 137 8.60 -5.07 -16.51
C VAL A 137 7.29 -4.38 -16.89
N VAL A 138 6.20 -4.87 -16.33
CA VAL A 138 4.92 -4.18 -16.25
C VAL A 138 4.71 -3.76 -14.79
N VAL A 139 4.46 -2.48 -14.54
CA VAL A 139 4.27 -1.97 -13.18
C VAL A 139 2.85 -1.43 -13.02
N SER A 140 2.17 -1.84 -11.97
CA SER A 140 0.88 -1.27 -11.62
C SER A 140 1.04 -0.05 -10.71
N VAL A 141 0.17 0.91 -10.92
CA VAL A 141 0.08 2.15 -10.15
C VAL A 141 -1.35 2.38 -9.67
N PRO A 142 -1.54 3.14 -8.58
CA PRO A 142 -2.87 3.59 -8.19
C PRO A 142 -3.58 4.31 -9.34
N ASP A 143 -4.89 4.11 -9.45
CA ASP A 143 -5.69 4.67 -10.55
C ASP A 143 -5.67 6.20 -10.60
N TYR A 144 -5.39 6.86 -9.47
CA TYR A 144 -5.27 8.31 -9.39
C TYR A 144 -3.93 8.89 -9.89
N PHE A 145 -2.96 8.05 -10.26
CA PHE A 145 -1.68 8.56 -10.79
C PHE A 145 -1.88 9.32 -12.08
N LEU A 146 -1.49 10.58 -12.08
CA LEU A 146 -1.51 11.45 -13.24
C LEU A 146 -0.30 11.19 -14.16
N ALA A 147 -0.27 11.83 -15.31
CA ALA A 147 0.77 11.60 -16.31
C ALA A 147 2.19 11.86 -15.79
N HIS A 148 2.39 12.92 -14.99
CA HIS A 148 3.69 13.26 -14.41
C HIS A 148 4.15 12.23 -13.37
N GLU A 149 3.25 11.68 -12.54
CA GLU A 149 3.55 10.62 -11.57
C GLU A 149 3.96 9.32 -12.29
N ARG A 150 3.26 8.98 -13.39
CA ARG A 150 3.61 7.82 -14.24
C ARG A 150 4.95 8.00 -14.95
N GLN A 151 5.24 9.22 -15.42
CA GLN A 151 6.54 9.52 -16.05
C GLN A 151 7.67 9.40 -15.03
N ALA A 152 7.51 9.96 -13.82
CA ALA A 152 8.48 9.83 -12.74
C ALA A 152 8.77 8.37 -12.37
N LEU A 153 7.73 7.52 -12.37
CA LEU A 153 7.91 6.07 -12.19
C LEU A 153 8.72 5.44 -13.33
N VAL A 154 8.41 5.79 -14.58
CA VAL A 154 9.18 5.29 -15.74
C VAL A 154 10.65 5.71 -15.67
N ASP A 155 10.91 6.94 -15.22
CA ASP A 155 12.28 7.44 -15.04
C ASP A 155 13.02 6.70 -13.92
N ALA A 156 12.34 6.40 -12.80
CA ALA A 156 12.88 5.56 -11.73
C ALA A 156 13.23 4.13 -12.23
N ILE A 157 12.38 3.54 -13.06
CA ILE A 157 12.61 2.21 -13.66
C ILE A 157 13.83 2.24 -14.60
N LYS A 158 13.99 3.31 -15.40
CA LYS A 158 15.16 3.51 -16.28
C LYS A 158 16.46 3.67 -15.48
N ILE A 159 16.44 4.36 -14.33
CA ILE A 159 17.61 4.49 -13.44
C ILE A 159 18.11 3.08 -13.01
N ALA A 160 17.20 2.13 -12.84
CA ALA A 160 17.53 0.74 -12.51
C ALA A 160 17.96 -0.10 -13.72
N ASP A 161 18.13 0.48 -14.92
CA ASP A 161 18.44 -0.24 -16.17
C ASP A 161 17.40 -1.34 -16.45
N LEU A 162 16.11 -1.00 -16.29
CA LEU A 162 14.94 -1.81 -16.59
C LEU A 162 14.16 -1.20 -17.76
N ASN A 163 13.47 -2.04 -18.52
CA ASN A 163 12.57 -1.65 -19.60
C ASN A 163 11.11 -1.70 -19.13
N CYS A 164 10.52 -0.54 -18.88
CA CYS A 164 9.10 -0.44 -18.56
C CYS A 164 8.27 -0.62 -19.84
N THR A 165 7.72 -1.81 -20.04
CA THR A 165 6.88 -2.09 -21.20
C THR A 165 5.48 -1.48 -21.07
N SER A 166 4.98 -1.39 -19.83
CA SER A 166 3.69 -0.75 -19.55
C SER A 166 3.57 -0.32 -18.10
N VAL A 167 2.89 0.81 -17.90
CA VAL A 167 2.36 1.24 -16.61
C VAL A 167 0.84 1.07 -16.65
N ILE A 168 0.29 0.20 -15.82
CA ILE A 168 -1.14 -0.12 -15.80
C ILE A 168 -1.78 0.31 -14.47
N ASN A 169 -3.09 0.46 -14.47
CA ASN A 169 -3.83 0.74 -13.25
C ASN A 169 -3.97 -0.52 -12.39
N GLU A 170 -3.96 -0.36 -11.06
CA GLU A 170 -4.23 -1.45 -10.13
C GLU A 170 -5.60 -2.09 -10.39
N SER A 171 -6.64 -1.30 -10.66
CA SER A 171 -7.97 -1.80 -11.03
C SER A 171 -7.94 -2.70 -12.26
N SER A 172 -7.13 -2.36 -13.28
CA SER A 172 -6.95 -3.18 -14.47
C SER A 172 -6.22 -4.48 -14.14
N ALA A 173 -5.14 -4.42 -13.36
CA ALA A 173 -4.39 -5.61 -12.94
C ALA A 173 -5.27 -6.59 -12.14
N ILE A 174 -6.03 -6.09 -11.16
CA ILE A 174 -6.96 -6.90 -10.37
C ILE A 174 -8.02 -7.54 -11.27
N SER A 175 -8.59 -6.77 -12.19
CA SER A 175 -9.62 -7.26 -13.13
C SER A 175 -9.10 -8.36 -14.05
N ILE A 176 -7.85 -8.23 -14.56
CA ILE A 176 -7.19 -9.26 -15.37
C ILE A 176 -7.04 -10.54 -14.57
N ASN A 177 -6.47 -10.45 -13.36
CA ASN A 177 -6.26 -11.61 -12.50
C ASN A 177 -7.58 -12.29 -12.11
N TYR A 178 -8.61 -11.51 -11.81
CA TYR A 178 -9.93 -12.01 -11.45
C TYR A 178 -10.63 -12.70 -12.64
N GLY A 179 -10.65 -12.05 -13.80
CA GLY A 179 -11.40 -12.50 -14.96
C GLY A 179 -10.79 -13.71 -15.65
N LEU A 180 -9.45 -13.82 -15.68
CA LEU A 180 -8.75 -14.86 -16.44
C LEU A 180 -9.18 -16.28 -16.05
N PHE A 181 -9.30 -16.54 -14.76
CA PHE A 181 -9.64 -17.87 -14.21
C PHE A 181 -11.14 -18.13 -14.08
N ARG A 182 -11.98 -17.14 -14.46
CA ARG A 182 -13.46 -17.20 -14.31
C ARG A 182 -14.20 -17.08 -15.64
N ARG A 183 -13.50 -17.13 -16.77
CA ARG A 183 -14.11 -16.97 -18.13
C ARG A 183 -15.34 -17.84 -18.35
N ASN A 184 -15.30 -19.09 -17.88
CA ASN A 184 -16.39 -20.06 -18.06
C ASN A 184 -17.60 -19.80 -17.13
N GLN A 185 -17.52 -18.84 -16.19
CA GLN A 185 -18.62 -18.44 -15.32
C GLN A 185 -19.44 -17.30 -15.90
N TYR A 186 -18.99 -16.71 -17.01
CA TYR A 186 -19.61 -15.56 -17.67
C TYR A 186 -20.25 -15.95 -18.98
N ASP A 187 -21.40 -15.30 -19.25
CA ASP A 187 -22.07 -15.35 -20.52
C ASP A 187 -21.29 -14.53 -21.59
N GLU A 188 -21.49 -14.88 -22.86
CA GLU A 188 -20.83 -14.15 -23.96
C GLU A 188 -21.42 -12.77 -24.23
N LYS A 189 -22.73 -12.61 -24.00
CA LYS A 189 -23.49 -11.41 -24.36
C LYS A 189 -23.97 -10.62 -23.16
N THR A 190 -24.26 -11.29 -22.05
CA THR A 190 -24.82 -10.65 -20.85
C THR A 190 -23.70 -10.37 -19.84
N PRO A 191 -23.27 -9.11 -19.71
CA PRO A 191 -22.20 -8.77 -18.78
C PRO A 191 -22.65 -8.87 -17.32
N LYS A 192 -21.77 -9.36 -16.46
CA LYS A 192 -21.93 -9.28 -15.00
C LYS A 192 -21.01 -8.20 -14.44
N ILE A 193 -21.55 -7.36 -13.58
CA ILE A 193 -20.80 -6.29 -12.92
C ILE A 193 -20.31 -6.80 -11.56
N VAL A 194 -19.00 -6.74 -11.35
CA VAL A 194 -18.35 -7.06 -10.08
C VAL A 194 -17.82 -5.77 -9.47
N ALA A 195 -18.17 -5.52 -8.22
CA ALA A 195 -17.58 -4.47 -7.42
C ALA A 195 -16.31 -4.97 -6.74
N PHE A 196 -15.25 -4.20 -6.81
CA PHE A 196 -14.01 -4.44 -6.09
C PHE A 196 -13.80 -3.35 -5.06
N VAL A 197 -13.47 -3.75 -3.85
CA VAL A 197 -13.13 -2.85 -2.75
C VAL A 197 -11.70 -3.16 -2.33
N ASP A 198 -10.78 -2.28 -2.71
CA ASP A 198 -9.36 -2.37 -2.39
C ASP A 198 -8.99 -1.35 -1.31
N MET A 199 -8.81 -1.81 -0.08
CA MET A 199 -8.32 -0.97 1.03
C MET A 199 -6.95 -1.46 1.46
N GLY A 200 -5.94 -0.67 1.12
CA GLY A 200 -4.53 -0.94 1.42
C GLY A 200 -4.02 -0.16 2.64
N GLU A 201 -2.73 0.12 2.62
CA GLU A 201 -2.03 0.87 3.67
C GLU A 201 -2.43 2.34 3.73
N SER A 202 -2.49 3.02 2.57
CA SER A 202 -2.62 4.48 2.51
C SER A 202 -3.84 4.97 1.75
N LYS A 203 -4.57 4.07 1.08
CA LYS A 203 -5.71 4.43 0.22
C LYS A 203 -6.82 3.39 0.26
N THR A 204 -7.99 3.81 -0.16
CA THR A 204 -9.09 2.94 -0.58
C THR A 204 -9.47 3.25 -2.02
N SER A 205 -9.56 2.21 -2.86
CA SER A 205 -10.10 2.29 -4.20
C SER A 205 -11.32 1.39 -4.32
N VAL A 206 -12.40 1.92 -4.87
CA VAL A 206 -13.62 1.18 -5.18
C VAL A 206 -13.84 1.27 -6.67
N PHE A 207 -13.93 0.13 -7.34
CA PHE A 207 -14.14 0.12 -8.78
C PHE A 207 -15.10 -1.00 -9.22
N PHE A 208 -15.71 -0.79 -10.36
CA PHE A 208 -16.65 -1.71 -10.95
C PHE A 208 -16.11 -2.20 -12.27
N THR A 209 -16.14 -3.51 -12.47
CA THR A 209 -15.71 -4.13 -13.71
C THR A 209 -16.84 -4.99 -14.29
N SER A 210 -17.14 -4.76 -15.54
CA SER A 210 -18.04 -5.57 -16.35
C SER A 210 -17.27 -6.74 -16.95
N PHE A 211 -17.77 -7.97 -16.77
CA PHE A 211 -17.16 -9.20 -17.29
C PHE A 211 -18.13 -9.93 -18.21
N THR A 212 -17.63 -10.31 -19.37
CA THR A 212 -18.19 -11.32 -20.26
C THR A 212 -17.18 -12.43 -20.45
N LYS A 213 -17.55 -13.55 -21.05
CA LYS A 213 -16.66 -14.70 -21.31
C LYS A 213 -15.36 -14.29 -22.02
N ASN A 214 -15.45 -13.33 -22.95
CA ASN A 214 -14.35 -12.95 -23.83
C ASN A 214 -13.73 -11.60 -23.52
N ASN A 215 -14.34 -10.79 -22.63
CA ASN A 215 -13.89 -9.43 -22.38
C ASN A 215 -14.19 -8.99 -20.94
N HIS A 216 -13.41 -8.01 -20.50
CA HIS A 216 -13.70 -7.26 -19.27
C HIS A 216 -13.42 -5.78 -19.48
N ARG A 217 -14.16 -4.94 -18.79
CA ARG A 217 -14.01 -3.49 -18.87
C ARG A 217 -14.19 -2.87 -17.47
N VAL A 218 -13.21 -2.13 -17.01
CA VAL A 218 -13.36 -1.27 -15.83
C VAL A 218 -14.31 -0.13 -16.19
N ILE A 219 -15.43 -0.02 -15.46
CA ILE A 219 -16.50 0.94 -15.72
C ILE A 219 -16.17 2.29 -15.07
N SER A 220 -15.79 2.25 -13.81
CA SER A 220 -15.50 3.43 -12.98
C SER A 220 -14.55 3.05 -11.87
N VAL A 221 -13.74 4.01 -11.41
CA VAL A 221 -12.86 3.88 -10.25
C VAL A 221 -12.98 5.13 -9.41
N THR A 222 -13.26 4.96 -8.13
CA THR A 222 -13.29 6.02 -7.13
C THR A 222 -12.24 5.74 -6.07
N THR A 223 -11.38 6.70 -5.78
CA THR A 223 -10.30 6.54 -4.81
C THR A 223 -10.34 7.62 -3.74
N ASP A 224 -10.07 7.22 -2.48
CA ASP A 224 -9.66 8.10 -1.40
C ASP A 224 -8.19 7.82 -1.06
N ARG A 225 -7.33 8.83 -1.24
CA ARG A 225 -5.86 8.74 -1.05
C ARG A 225 -5.44 8.65 0.41
N PHE A 226 -6.35 8.95 1.37
CA PHE A 226 -6.09 9.03 2.81
C PHE A 226 -7.11 8.23 3.61
N CYS A 227 -7.49 7.09 3.10
CA CYS A 227 -8.38 6.14 3.74
C CYS A 227 -7.74 4.75 3.67
N GLY A 228 -6.78 4.49 4.53
CA GLY A 228 -6.04 3.23 4.59
C GLY A 228 -5.74 2.78 6.02
N ALA A 229 -5.03 1.67 6.14
CA ALA A 229 -4.67 1.10 7.44
C ALA A 229 -3.79 2.03 8.28
N ARG A 230 -2.85 2.75 7.65
CA ARG A 230 -1.95 3.67 8.35
C ARG A 230 -2.71 4.82 9.03
N ASP A 231 -3.81 5.26 8.42
CA ASP A 231 -4.60 6.37 8.97
C ASP A 231 -5.28 5.95 10.28
N ILE A 232 -5.75 4.71 10.34
CA ILE A 232 -6.27 4.10 11.58
C ILE A 232 -5.14 3.97 12.61
N ASP A 233 -3.99 3.40 12.21
CA ASP A 233 -2.86 3.16 13.10
C ASP A 233 -2.34 4.47 13.73
N TYR A 234 -2.35 5.58 12.97
CA TYR A 234 -1.95 6.90 13.48
C TYR A 234 -2.96 7.47 14.48
N ILE A 235 -4.27 7.31 14.27
CA ILE A 235 -5.29 7.73 15.24
C ILE A 235 -5.10 6.98 16.57
N LEU A 236 -4.86 5.67 16.51
CA LEU A 236 -4.59 4.88 17.71
C LEU A 236 -3.29 5.31 18.39
N MET A 237 -2.24 5.60 17.60
CA MET A 237 -0.95 6.07 18.12
C MET A 237 -1.12 7.38 18.90
N GLU A 238 -1.86 8.33 18.34
CA GLU A 238 -2.13 9.61 19.03
C GLU A 238 -2.93 9.39 20.32
N HIS A 239 -3.95 8.54 20.28
CA HIS A 239 -4.77 8.22 21.44
C HIS A 239 -3.96 7.57 22.57
N TYR A 240 -3.26 6.48 22.31
CA TYR A 240 -2.51 5.75 23.32
C TYR A 240 -1.23 6.47 23.76
N GLY A 241 -0.58 7.22 22.86
CA GLY A 241 0.50 8.13 23.20
C GLY A 241 0.06 9.24 24.13
N GLY A 242 -1.15 9.80 23.92
CA GLY A 242 -1.78 10.77 24.81
C GLY A 242 -2.11 10.20 26.20
N LYS A 243 -2.69 8.99 26.26
CA LYS A 243 -2.94 8.27 27.52
C LYS A 243 -1.63 8.01 28.31
N PHE A 244 -0.57 7.60 27.60
CA PHE A 244 0.75 7.39 28.22
C PHE A 244 1.30 8.68 28.81
N LYS A 245 1.27 9.78 28.05
CA LYS A 245 1.69 11.09 28.50
C LYS A 245 0.92 11.56 29.73
N GLN A 246 -0.40 11.36 29.74
CA GLN A 246 -1.25 11.73 30.89
C GLN A 246 -0.89 10.94 32.15
N LYS A 247 -0.54 9.65 32.00
CA LYS A 247 -0.22 8.76 33.11
C LYS A 247 1.17 9.01 33.69
N TYR A 248 2.18 9.20 32.82
CA TYR A 248 3.59 9.22 33.23
C TYR A 248 4.28 10.60 33.10
N GLY A 249 3.64 11.59 32.48
CA GLY A 249 4.18 12.93 32.30
C GLY A 249 5.15 13.09 31.14
N CYS A 250 5.70 12.01 30.59
CA CYS A 250 6.59 12.02 29.42
C CYS A 250 5.82 11.72 28.13
N ASP A 251 6.24 12.34 27.02
CA ASP A 251 5.50 12.33 25.76
C ASP A 251 6.18 11.44 24.71
N PRO A 252 5.75 10.18 24.48
CA PRO A 252 6.35 9.27 23.54
C PRO A 252 6.20 9.75 22.08
N LEU A 253 5.24 10.63 21.80
CA LEU A 253 5.02 11.16 20.46
C LEU A 253 6.05 12.21 20.04
N LYS A 254 6.89 12.68 20.97
CA LYS A 254 8.04 13.54 20.66
C LYS A 254 9.29 12.75 20.22
N SER A 255 9.32 11.44 20.45
CA SER A 255 10.41 10.55 20.06
C SER A 255 10.02 9.70 18.86
N THR A 256 10.73 9.86 17.73
CA THR A 256 10.49 9.04 16.53
C THR A 256 10.68 7.55 16.82
N LYS A 257 11.66 7.18 17.65
CA LYS A 257 11.88 5.78 18.05
C LYS A 257 10.67 5.21 18.82
N CYS A 258 10.10 5.98 19.75
CA CYS A 258 8.91 5.56 20.51
C CYS A 258 7.68 5.47 19.60
N LYS A 259 7.48 6.46 18.70
CA LYS A 259 6.41 6.41 17.68
C LYS A 259 6.49 5.14 16.83
N LEU A 260 7.69 4.77 16.35
CA LEU A 260 7.87 3.57 15.53
C LEU A 260 7.54 2.30 16.29
N ARG A 261 7.97 2.19 17.57
CA ARG A 261 7.63 1.06 18.44
C ARG A 261 6.12 0.97 18.66
N LEU A 262 5.48 2.10 18.89
CA LEU A 262 4.04 2.18 19.12
C LEU A 262 3.25 1.81 17.86
N LEU A 263 3.59 2.36 16.68
CA LEU A 263 2.96 2.03 15.41
C LEU A 263 3.13 0.55 15.04
N GLU A 264 4.31 -0.03 15.25
CA GLU A 264 4.54 -1.45 15.00
C GLU A 264 3.63 -2.34 15.87
N THR A 265 3.48 -1.97 17.15
CA THR A 265 2.63 -2.73 18.09
C THR A 265 1.15 -2.53 17.75
N ILE A 266 0.72 -1.31 17.43
CA ILE A 266 -0.65 -1.00 17.00
C ILE A 266 -1.02 -1.80 15.73
N ALA A 267 -0.13 -1.88 14.74
CA ALA A 267 -0.38 -2.69 13.54
C ALA A 267 -0.58 -4.19 13.87
N LYS A 268 0.13 -4.72 14.88
CA LYS A 268 -0.08 -6.08 15.39
C LYS A 268 -1.43 -6.20 16.11
N VAL A 269 -1.76 -5.24 16.99
CA VAL A 269 -3.06 -5.17 17.69
C VAL A 269 -4.20 -5.15 16.68
N ARG A 270 -4.15 -4.29 15.67
CA ARG A 270 -5.14 -4.22 14.59
C ARG A 270 -5.34 -5.58 13.90
N LYS A 271 -4.26 -6.29 13.60
CA LYS A 271 -4.33 -7.62 12.99
C LYS A 271 -4.96 -8.67 13.92
N ILE A 272 -4.62 -8.66 15.20
CA ILE A 272 -5.20 -9.58 16.19
C ILE A 272 -6.69 -9.32 16.35
N LEU A 273 -7.12 -8.05 16.39
CA LEU A 273 -8.53 -7.66 16.51
C LEU A 273 -9.37 -8.04 15.28
N THR A 274 -8.79 -8.49 14.17
CA THR A 274 -9.58 -9.06 13.06
C THR A 274 -10.23 -10.39 13.44
N GLY A 275 -9.62 -11.18 14.34
CA GLY A 275 -10.15 -12.43 14.85
C GLY A 275 -10.67 -12.36 16.28
N ASN A 276 -9.98 -11.60 17.15
CA ASN A 276 -10.26 -11.54 18.59
C ASN A 276 -11.17 -10.36 18.94
N ARG A 277 -11.85 -10.44 20.12
CA ARG A 277 -12.66 -9.35 20.66
C ARG A 277 -11.85 -8.29 21.40
N ASP A 278 -10.71 -8.70 21.94
CA ASP A 278 -9.79 -7.84 22.67
C ASP A 278 -8.35 -8.34 22.51
N THR A 279 -7.38 -7.50 22.84
CA THR A 279 -5.96 -7.84 22.93
C THR A 279 -5.22 -6.79 23.75
N ASN A 280 -3.97 -7.08 24.13
CA ASN A 280 -3.14 -6.13 24.86
C ASN A 280 -2.20 -5.37 23.92
N LEU A 281 -2.12 -4.06 24.14
CA LEU A 281 -1.12 -3.16 23.60
C LEU A 281 0.00 -3.03 24.65
N THR A 282 1.03 -3.86 24.55
CA THR A 282 2.13 -3.90 25.52
C THR A 282 3.44 -3.53 24.85
N ILE A 283 4.18 -2.58 25.45
CA ILE A 283 5.52 -2.16 25.02
C ILE A 283 6.34 -1.92 26.28
N ASP A 284 7.34 -2.80 26.53
CA ASP A 284 8.23 -2.68 27.66
C ASP A 284 9.17 -1.48 27.48
N SER A 285 9.40 -0.71 28.55
CA SER A 285 10.30 0.46 28.56
C SER A 285 10.10 1.35 27.31
N LEU A 286 8.88 1.83 27.12
CA LEU A 286 8.58 2.67 25.97
C LEU A 286 9.33 4.00 26.03
N MET A 287 9.31 4.66 27.19
CA MET A 287 9.98 5.92 27.46
C MET A 287 10.25 6.08 28.97
N GLU A 288 11.44 6.56 29.34
CA GLU A 288 11.84 6.82 30.74
C GLU A 288 11.64 5.60 31.67
N ASP A 289 11.98 4.40 31.15
CA ASP A 289 11.81 3.08 31.80
C ASP A 289 10.36 2.70 32.15
N GLU A 290 9.36 3.47 31.66
CA GLU A 290 7.97 3.19 31.87
C GLU A 290 7.38 2.29 30.77
N ASP A 291 6.58 1.31 31.19
CA ASP A 291 5.92 0.36 30.30
C ASP A 291 4.56 0.89 29.83
N MET A 292 4.26 0.67 28.57
CA MET A 292 2.92 0.83 28.06
C MET A 292 2.18 -0.50 28.13
N ASN A 293 1.04 -0.51 28.83
CA ASN A 293 0.17 -1.67 28.91
C ASN A 293 -1.29 -1.23 28.97
N TYR A 294 -2.03 -1.47 27.88
CA TYR A 294 -3.46 -1.19 27.75
C TYR A 294 -4.16 -2.37 27.12
N THR A 295 -5.32 -2.74 27.62
CA THR A 295 -6.24 -3.65 26.94
C THR A 295 -7.03 -2.85 25.91
N VAL A 296 -7.05 -3.34 24.67
CA VAL A 296 -7.77 -2.73 23.54
C VAL A 296 -8.89 -3.66 23.13
N SER A 297 -10.13 -3.25 23.31
CA SER A 297 -11.28 -3.99 22.78
C SER A 297 -11.52 -3.64 21.31
N ARG A 298 -12.18 -4.55 20.58
CA ARG A 298 -12.62 -4.28 19.20
C ARG A 298 -13.57 -3.08 19.13
N GLU A 299 -14.46 -2.94 20.12
CA GLU A 299 -15.37 -1.80 20.22
C GLU A 299 -14.62 -0.48 20.38
N GLU A 300 -13.63 -0.40 21.29
CA GLU A 300 -12.79 0.79 21.45
C GLU A 300 -12.01 1.09 20.15
N PHE A 301 -11.43 0.07 19.51
CA PHE A 301 -10.75 0.20 18.24
C PHE A 301 -11.67 0.76 17.14
N GLU A 302 -12.89 0.25 17.00
CA GLU A 302 -13.88 0.70 16.01
C GLU A 302 -14.35 2.13 16.30
N ASN A 303 -14.59 2.47 17.56
CA ASN A 303 -14.96 3.83 17.98
C ASN A 303 -13.85 4.84 17.67
N LEU A 304 -12.59 4.52 17.97
CA LEU A 304 -11.44 5.36 17.62
C LEU A 304 -11.27 5.50 16.08
N SER A 305 -11.57 4.45 15.35
CA SER A 305 -11.46 4.42 13.89
C SER A 305 -12.64 5.10 13.17
N ALA A 306 -13.65 5.59 13.89
CA ALA A 306 -14.87 6.16 13.31
C ALA A 306 -14.63 7.21 12.21
N PRO A 307 -13.64 8.12 12.29
CA PRO A 307 -13.38 9.07 11.21
C PRO A 307 -13.01 8.37 9.89
N ILE A 308 -12.22 7.30 9.95
CA ILE A 308 -11.81 6.55 8.75
C ILE A 308 -12.94 5.66 8.24
N ILE A 309 -13.75 5.07 9.15
CA ILE A 309 -14.95 4.31 8.78
C ILE A 309 -15.93 5.19 8.04
N THR A 310 -16.13 6.44 8.48
CA THR A 310 -17.00 7.41 7.81
C THR A 310 -16.49 7.73 6.40
N ARG A 311 -15.21 8.05 6.25
CA ARG A 311 -14.58 8.29 4.92
C ARG A 311 -14.70 7.08 4.00
N PHE A 312 -14.52 5.88 4.55
CA PHE A 312 -14.68 4.64 3.81
C PHE A 312 -16.13 4.47 3.30
N ARG A 313 -17.13 4.70 4.15
CA ARG A 313 -18.55 4.67 3.79
C ARG A 313 -18.89 5.69 2.70
N GLU A 314 -18.37 6.91 2.82
CA GLU A 314 -18.53 7.96 1.81
C GLU A 314 -17.91 7.56 0.46
N THR A 315 -16.74 6.93 0.49
CA THR A 315 -16.07 6.44 -0.74
C THR A 315 -16.88 5.36 -1.44
N LEU A 316 -17.50 4.41 -0.70
CA LEU A 316 -18.38 3.40 -1.26
C LEU A 316 -19.63 4.04 -1.91
N SER A 317 -20.25 5.00 -1.23
CA SER A 317 -21.44 5.70 -1.73
C SER A 317 -21.13 6.53 -2.98
N ARG A 318 -20.02 7.28 -2.94
CA ARG A 318 -19.55 8.08 -4.08
C ARG A 318 -19.24 7.20 -5.30
N ALA A 319 -18.65 6.03 -5.09
CA ALA A 319 -18.34 5.10 -6.16
C ALA A 319 -19.60 4.66 -6.94
N LEU A 320 -20.69 4.36 -6.26
CA LEU A 320 -21.97 4.03 -6.92
C LEU A 320 -22.51 5.20 -7.76
N VAL A 321 -22.45 6.42 -7.20
CA VAL A 321 -22.93 7.63 -7.88
C VAL A 321 -22.09 7.92 -9.14
N GLU A 322 -20.77 7.88 -9.04
CA GLU A 322 -19.84 8.13 -10.15
C GLU A 322 -19.97 7.07 -11.25
N ALA A 323 -20.20 5.81 -10.86
CA ALA A 323 -20.45 4.70 -11.79
C ALA A 323 -21.86 4.74 -12.41
N LYS A 324 -22.79 5.52 -11.86
CA LYS A 324 -24.21 5.52 -12.19
C LYS A 324 -24.86 4.13 -12.03
N LEU A 325 -24.44 3.41 -10.99
CA LEU A 325 -24.92 2.07 -10.65
C LEU A 325 -25.77 2.10 -9.38
N LYS A 326 -26.68 1.14 -9.30
CA LYS A 326 -27.42 0.80 -8.07
C LYS A 326 -26.86 -0.50 -7.49
N PRO A 327 -27.01 -0.76 -6.19
CA PRO A 327 -26.60 -2.04 -5.59
C PRO A 327 -27.19 -3.26 -6.32
N SER A 328 -28.41 -3.16 -6.86
CA SER A 328 -29.07 -4.21 -7.65
C SER A 328 -28.37 -4.56 -8.97
N ASP A 329 -27.55 -3.68 -9.51
CA ASP A 329 -26.82 -3.89 -10.77
C ASP A 329 -25.54 -4.71 -10.54
N ILE A 330 -25.12 -4.88 -9.27
CA ILE A 330 -23.89 -5.56 -8.90
C ILE A 330 -24.15 -7.04 -8.66
N SER A 331 -23.42 -7.89 -9.36
CA SER A 331 -23.55 -9.34 -9.26
C SER A 331 -22.78 -9.94 -8.07
N SER A 332 -21.65 -9.35 -7.70
CA SER A 332 -20.81 -9.79 -6.58
C SER A 332 -19.85 -8.68 -6.13
N VAL A 333 -19.37 -8.80 -4.90
CA VAL A 333 -18.37 -7.88 -4.31
C VAL A 333 -17.13 -8.67 -3.95
N GLU A 334 -15.98 -8.26 -4.47
CA GLU A 334 -14.68 -8.86 -4.16
C GLU A 334 -13.85 -7.90 -3.31
N MET A 335 -13.31 -8.40 -2.19
CA MET A 335 -12.50 -7.63 -1.25
C MET A 335 -11.02 -7.84 -1.51
N VAL A 336 -10.26 -6.74 -1.64
CA VAL A 336 -8.83 -6.72 -1.93
C VAL A 336 -8.10 -5.80 -0.95
N GLY A 337 -6.82 -6.04 -0.73
CA GLY A 337 -6.01 -5.28 0.24
C GLY A 337 -6.12 -5.81 1.66
N ASP A 338 -5.09 -5.57 2.48
CA ASP A 338 -5.00 -6.17 3.82
C ASP A 338 -5.98 -5.54 4.82
N ALA A 339 -6.27 -4.24 4.68
CA ALA A 339 -7.15 -3.52 5.60
C ALA A 339 -8.63 -3.93 5.49
N VAL A 340 -9.06 -4.54 4.39
CA VAL A 340 -10.44 -5.08 4.27
C VAL A 340 -10.72 -6.27 5.19
N ARG A 341 -9.70 -6.80 5.87
CA ARG A 341 -9.86 -7.85 6.87
C ARG A 341 -10.47 -7.34 8.18
N ILE A 342 -10.46 -6.02 8.42
CA ILE A 342 -11.05 -5.40 9.59
C ILE A 342 -12.56 -5.61 9.57
N PRO A 343 -13.17 -6.21 10.63
CA PRO A 343 -14.57 -6.64 10.62
C PRO A 343 -15.56 -5.53 10.30
N ILE A 344 -15.38 -4.35 10.89
CA ILE A 344 -16.28 -3.21 10.65
C ILE A 344 -16.24 -2.75 9.18
N MET A 345 -15.08 -2.82 8.49
CA MET A 345 -14.99 -2.47 7.08
C MET A 345 -15.79 -3.44 6.21
N GLN A 346 -15.76 -4.73 6.56
CA GLN A 346 -16.58 -5.74 5.87
C GLN A 346 -18.07 -5.50 6.08
N GLN A 347 -18.46 -5.18 7.31
CA GLN A 347 -19.85 -4.85 7.63
C GLN A 347 -20.34 -3.64 6.82
N VAL A 348 -19.54 -2.57 6.76
CA VAL A 348 -19.86 -1.35 6.00
C VAL A 348 -20.06 -1.65 4.52
N VAL A 349 -19.25 -2.52 3.91
CA VAL A 349 -19.42 -2.93 2.51
C VAL A 349 -20.68 -3.76 2.30
N LYS A 350 -20.98 -4.70 3.22
CA LYS A 350 -22.25 -5.45 3.18
C LYS A 350 -23.48 -4.54 3.27
N GLU A 351 -23.44 -3.56 4.17
CA GLU A 351 -24.50 -2.57 4.32
C GLU A 351 -24.68 -1.72 3.04
N ALA A 352 -23.56 -1.31 2.41
CA ALA A 352 -23.60 -0.46 1.24
C ALA A 352 -24.15 -1.16 -0.02
N TYR A 353 -23.81 -2.44 -0.20
CA TYR A 353 -24.15 -3.17 -1.44
C TYR A 353 -25.23 -4.25 -1.25
N GLY A 354 -25.56 -4.62 -0.02
CA GLY A 354 -26.57 -5.66 0.27
C GLY A 354 -26.18 -7.06 -0.19
N LEU A 355 -24.88 -7.33 -0.37
CA LEU A 355 -24.35 -8.57 -0.92
C LEU A 355 -23.38 -9.25 0.05
N GLU A 356 -23.27 -10.57 -0.06
CA GLU A 356 -22.21 -11.31 0.60
C GLU A 356 -20.85 -11.03 -0.05
N LEU A 357 -19.81 -10.95 0.80
CA LEU A 357 -18.47 -10.55 0.35
C LEU A 357 -17.65 -11.76 -0.09
N SER A 358 -17.06 -11.66 -1.26
CA SER A 358 -16.10 -12.63 -1.78
C SER A 358 -14.67 -12.22 -1.41
N LYS A 359 -13.82 -13.22 -1.12
CA LYS A 359 -12.39 -13.07 -0.80
C LYS A 359 -11.62 -14.14 -1.55
N THR A 360 -11.83 -14.21 -2.85
CA THR A 360 -11.29 -15.27 -3.70
C THR A 360 -9.95 -14.94 -4.30
N LEU A 361 -9.56 -13.66 -4.26
CA LEU A 361 -8.25 -13.18 -4.64
C LEU A 361 -7.30 -13.18 -3.43
N SER A 362 -6.02 -13.46 -3.69
CA SER A 362 -4.97 -13.18 -2.71
C SER A 362 -4.80 -11.65 -2.58
N PRO A 363 -5.07 -11.07 -1.42
CA PRO A 363 -5.08 -9.61 -1.28
C PRO A 363 -3.72 -8.96 -1.55
N ASP A 364 -2.62 -9.69 -1.31
CA ASP A 364 -1.25 -9.18 -1.46
C ASP A 364 -0.68 -9.43 -2.87
N GLU A 365 -1.17 -10.45 -3.58
CA GLU A 365 -0.56 -10.95 -4.81
C GLU A 365 -1.35 -10.62 -6.07
N CYS A 366 -2.66 -10.38 -5.95
CA CYS A 366 -3.56 -10.30 -7.11
C CYS A 366 -3.14 -9.22 -8.11
N VAL A 367 -2.62 -8.09 -7.62
CA VAL A 367 -2.14 -6.99 -8.46
C VAL A 367 -0.88 -7.40 -9.21
N ALA A 368 0.11 -8.00 -8.54
CA ALA A 368 1.35 -8.47 -9.18
C ALA A 368 1.07 -9.57 -10.20
N ARG A 369 0.16 -10.48 -9.90
CA ARG A 369 -0.29 -11.54 -10.81
C ARG A 369 -0.96 -10.95 -12.06
N GLY A 370 -1.87 -9.99 -11.87
CA GLY A 370 -2.53 -9.31 -12.98
C GLY A 370 -1.57 -8.49 -13.83
N SER A 371 -0.59 -7.83 -13.21
CA SER A 371 0.46 -7.09 -13.93
C SER A 371 1.35 -8.01 -14.76
N ALA A 372 1.71 -9.19 -14.23
CA ALA A 372 2.49 -10.18 -14.98
C ALA A 372 1.71 -10.78 -16.16
N LEU A 373 0.38 -10.90 -16.02
CA LEU A 373 -0.52 -11.39 -17.07
C LEU A 373 -0.83 -10.35 -18.15
N TYR A 374 -0.53 -9.08 -17.87
CA TYR A 374 -0.73 -8.02 -18.85
C TYR A 374 0.28 -8.16 -19.99
N VAL A 375 -0.19 -8.61 -21.13
CA VAL A 375 0.60 -8.69 -22.36
C VAL A 375 0.11 -7.61 -23.28
N ASN A 376 0.99 -6.70 -23.68
CA ASN A 376 0.67 -5.79 -24.76
C ASN A 376 0.40 -6.62 -26.04
N LYS A 377 -0.86 -6.66 -26.44
CA LYS A 377 -1.27 -7.19 -27.73
C LYS A 377 -1.06 -6.15 -28.80
#